data_6ca10da143b92f1593e5732f08cf7df2
#
_entry.id   6ca10da143b92f1593e5732f08cf7df2
#
_cell.length_a   1.000
_cell.length_b   1.000
_cell.length_c   1.000
_cell.angle_alpha   90.00
_cell.angle_beta   90.00
_cell.angle_gamma   90.00
#
_symmetry.space_group_name_H-M   'P 1'
#
loop_
_entity.id
_entity.type
_entity.pdbx_description
1 polymer ?
#
loop_
_entity_poly.entity_id
_entity_poly.type
_entity_poly.pdbx_seq_one_letter_code
_entity_poly.pdbx_strand_id
1 'polypeptide(L)'
;MDSNGRNSEGYPTGGHVALNALLLSPEAGYRNAGVSQYIDALLRTLPAAEAGLELTAYVGAAATGSFPGWQVRRVTLPGDRPSTRIFWEQGRQPAALWRDRVDLLHAPVNVGPLVRPCFLVVTVHDLSFRLYPETFRPAQRLYQSVMTRWTARHADRVIAVSESTRADLVRLFGVPPERVSVVPNGVNATFRPLPPPTVEAFRREKGLPERFLLCVATMEPRKNIPRLLEALARVPQAPLLVLCGGRGWYYDAIHATIERLNLGQRVRLAGYVPSSELPLWYNAATWFIYPSLYEGFGLPALEALACGTPAIVSRASSLPEVVGDAAVLVDPHDTEDMADTLARVLPDQTLAAELRQAGPQRAARFTWARTAEATVGVYHTVLSQRRRHG
;
A
#
# COMPACT_ATOMS: atom_id res chain seq x y z
N MET A 1 1.76 33.06 -12.49
CA MET A 1 1.19 32.62 -13.79
C MET A 1 1.87 33.45 -14.87
N ASP A 2 2.44 32.78 -15.87
CA ASP A 2 2.96 33.50 -17.03
C ASP A 2 1.81 33.92 -18.00
N SER A 3 2.11 34.75 -18.99
CA SER A 3 1.13 35.24 -19.97
C SER A 3 0.49 34.11 -20.83
N ASN A 4 0.97 32.87 -20.70
CA ASN A 4 0.46 31.68 -21.39
C ASN A 4 -0.41 30.75 -20.50
N GLY A 5 -0.74 31.17 -19.26
CA GLY A 5 -1.54 30.40 -18.34
C GLY A 5 -0.82 29.12 -17.84
N ARG A 6 0.49 29.21 -17.58
CA ARG A 6 1.29 28.13 -16.99
C ARG A 6 1.67 28.48 -15.56
N ASN A 7 1.80 27.45 -14.71
CA ASN A 7 2.38 27.60 -13.38
C ASN A 7 3.90 27.79 -13.46
N SER A 8 4.57 28.01 -12.32
CA SER A 8 6.03 28.23 -12.23
C SER A 8 6.88 27.10 -12.82
N GLU A 9 6.32 25.94 -13.07
CA GLU A 9 6.97 24.78 -13.66
C GLU A 9 6.62 24.59 -15.16
N GLY A 10 5.90 25.55 -15.78
CA GLY A 10 5.55 25.53 -17.21
C GLY A 10 4.38 24.64 -17.59
N TYR A 11 3.62 24.09 -16.61
CA TYR A 11 2.44 23.28 -16.86
C TYR A 11 1.18 24.14 -17.15
N PRO A 12 0.24 23.66 -17.99
CA PRO A 12 -0.99 24.38 -18.25
C PRO A 12 -1.84 24.44 -16.98
N THR A 13 -2.31 25.63 -16.61
CA THR A 13 -3.27 25.84 -15.53
C THR A 13 -4.68 25.55 -16.04
N GLY A 14 -5.43 24.77 -15.29
CA GLY A 14 -6.82 24.42 -15.56
C GLY A 14 -7.00 23.02 -16.15
N GLY A 15 -7.99 22.32 -15.64
CA GLY A 15 -8.47 20.99 -16.03
C GLY A 15 -9.30 20.42 -14.89
N HIS A 16 -10.34 19.66 -15.25
CA HIS A 16 -11.23 19.03 -14.26
C HIS A 16 -10.84 17.58 -14.07
N VAL A 17 -10.32 17.25 -12.89
CA VAL A 17 -9.88 15.90 -12.52
C VAL A 17 -10.86 15.28 -11.55
N ALA A 18 -11.32 14.07 -11.86
CA ALA A 18 -12.15 13.27 -10.95
C ALA A 18 -11.36 12.09 -10.36
N LEU A 19 -11.51 11.86 -9.06
CA LEU A 19 -10.97 10.69 -8.35
C LEU A 19 -12.10 9.73 -8.01
N ASN A 20 -11.97 8.45 -8.39
CA ASN A 20 -12.88 7.39 -7.96
C ASN A 20 -12.51 6.93 -6.52
N ALA A 21 -13.14 7.52 -5.52
CA ALA A 21 -12.89 7.25 -4.11
C ALA A 21 -13.91 6.30 -3.46
N LEU A 22 -14.56 5.41 -4.24
CA LEU A 22 -15.59 4.49 -3.74
C LEU A 22 -15.07 3.47 -2.71
N LEU A 23 -13.79 3.13 -2.77
CA LEU A 23 -13.15 2.22 -1.83
C LEU A 23 -12.63 2.92 -0.55
N LEU A 24 -12.90 4.21 -0.41
CA LEU A 24 -12.68 4.90 0.85
C LEU A 24 -13.65 4.33 1.89
N SER A 25 -13.14 3.66 2.91
CA SER A 25 -13.92 3.10 3.99
C SER A 25 -13.57 3.78 5.31
N PRO A 26 -14.57 4.30 6.05
CA PRO A 26 -14.36 4.82 7.41
C PRO A 26 -14.02 3.72 8.41
N GLU A 27 -14.51 2.50 8.17
CA GLU A 27 -14.14 1.31 8.93
C GLU A 27 -12.99 0.62 8.18
N ALA A 28 -11.77 0.81 8.65
CA ALA A 28 -10.59 0.15 8.13
C ALA A 28 -10.65 -1.36 8.42
N GLY A 29 -11.47 -2.07 7.64
CA GLY A 29 -11.39 -3.52 7.59
C GLY A 29 -10.06 -3.92 6.94
N TYR A 30 -9.40 -4.96 7.47
CA TYR A 30 -8.08 -5.42 7.05
C TYR A 30 -7.95 -5.70 5.53
N ARG A 31 -9.06 -5.93 4.82
CA ARG A 31 -9.06 -6.32 3.39
C ARG A 31 -8.71 -5.21 2.41
N ASN A 32 -8.93 -3.95 2.80
CA ASN A 32 -8.70 -2.80 1.93
C ASN A 32 -7.85 -1.71 2.59
N ALA A 33 -7.17 -2.02 3.70
CA ALA A 33 -6.46 -1.03 4.51
C ALA A 33 -5.49 -0.18 3.68
N GLY A 34 -4.62 -0.79 2.88
CA GLY A 34 -3.63 -0.07 2.07
C GLY A 34 -4.26 0.76 0.95
N VAL A 35 -5.30 0.24 0.28
CA VAL A 35 -6.02 0.95 -0.80
C VAL A 35 -6.81 2.13 -0.24
N SER A 36 -7.54 1.93 0.85
CA SER A 36 -8.28 3.00 1.52
C SER A 36 -7.35 4.10 2.04
N GLN A 37 -6.20 3.71 2.60
CA GLN A 37 -5.14 4.63 3.04
C GLN A 37 -4.57 5.45 1.87
N TYR A 38 -4.32 4.84 0.72
CA TYR A 38 -3.87 5.52 -0.50
C TYR A 38 -4.91 6.56 -0.97
N ILE A 39 -6.19 6.17 -1.04
CA ILE A 39 -7.27 7.08 -1.46
C ILE A 39 -7.43 8.24 -0.47
N ASP A 40 -7.46 7.97 0.85
CA ASP A 40 -7.53 9.01 1.88
C ASP A 40 -6.36 9.97 1.80
N ALA A 41 -5.16 9.45 1.60
CA ALA A 41 -3.97 10.26 1.46
C ALA A 41 -4.04 11.17 0.22
N LEU A 42 -4.46 10.67 -0.94
CA LEU A 42 -4.67 11.51 -2.12
C LEU A 42 -5.73 12.60 -1.90
N LEU A 43 -6.85 12.25 -1.26
CA LEU A 43 -7.89 13.23 -0.96
C LEU A 43 -7.39 14.36 -0.05
N ARG A 44 -6.48 14.08 0.87
CA ARG A 44 -5.91 15.06 1.79
C ARG A 44 -4.78 15.90 1.20
N THR A 45 -4.01 15.33 0.25
CA THR A 45 -2.75 15.96 -0.18
C THR A 45 -2.80 16.58 -1.58
N LEU A 46 -3.62 16.04 -2.49
CA LEU A 46 -3.71 16.57 -3.86
C LEU A 46 -4.13 18.06 -3.93
N PRO A 47 -5.12 18.55 -3.15
CA PRO A 47 -5.49 19.97 -3.22
C PRO A 47 -4.38 20.95 -2.84
N ALA A 48 -3.45 20.51 -1.97
CA ALA A 48 -2.29 21.33 -1.60
C ALA A 48 -1.16 21.24 -2.61
N ALA A 49 -1.08 20.12 -3.36
CA ALA A 49 -0.07 19.92 -4.40
C ALA A 49 -0.37 20.73 -5.69
N GLU A 50 -1.65 21.05 -5.94
CA GLU A 50 -2.05 21.77 -7.15
C GLU A 50 -3.36 22.54 -6.95
N ALA A 51 -3.25 23.87 -6.92
CA ALA A 51 -4.39 24.79 -6.75
C ALA A 51 -5.08 25.14 -8.09
N GLY A 52 -4.48 24.80 -9.23
CA GLY A 52 -5.01 25.16 -10.56
C GLY A 52 -5.97 24.13 -11.17
N LEU A 53 -6.13 22.96 -10.55
CA LEU A 53 -7.04 21.91 -11.01
C LEU A 53 -8.39 22.00 -10.28
N GLU A 54 -9.48 21.83 -11.02
CA GLU A 54 -10.79 21.55 -10.45
C GLU A 54 -10.85 20.07 -10.04
N LEU A 55 -11.12 19.79 -8.75
CA LEU A 55 -11.06 18.42 -8.22
C LEU A 55 -12.45 17.93 -7.81
N THR A 56 -12.88 16.80 -8.36
CA THR A 56 -14.13 16.10 -7.96
C THR A 56 -13.81 14.72 -7.39
N ALA A 57 -14.38 14.38 -6.23
CA ALA A 57 -14.26 13.05 -5.63
C ALA A 57 -15.61 12.32 -5.67
N TYR A 58 -15.66 11.15 -6.33
CA TYR A 58 -16.80 10.23 -6.24
C TYR A 58 -16.59 9.32 -5.03
N VAL A 59 -17.35 9.54 -3.97
CA VAL A 59 -17.24 8.80 -2.71
C VAL A 59 -18.46 7.92 -2.46
N GLY A 60 -18.28 6.80 -1.78
CA GLY A 60 -19.38 5.94 -1.36
C GLY A 60 -20.28 6.62 -0.31
N ALA A 61 -21.52 6.14 -0.16
CA ALA A 61 -22.50 6.70 0.79
C ALA A 61 -22.00 6.67 2.25
N ALA A 62 -21.20 5.65 2.61
CA ALA A 62 -20.65 5.47 3.95
C ALA A 62 -19.39 6.34 4.23
N ALA A 63 -18.84 7.01 3.22
CA ALA A 63 -17.67 7.86 3.43
C ALA A 63 -18.03 9.04 4.31
N THR A 64 -17.41 9.12 5.48
CA THR A 64 -17.54 10.21 6.44
C THR A 64 -16.34 11.13 6.35
N GLY A 65 -16.53 12.42 6.68
CA GLY A 65 -15.46 13.40 6.71
C GLY A 65 -15.64 14.55 5.73
N SER A 66 -14.81 15.57 5.89
CA SER A 66 -14.69 16.71 5.00
C SER A 66 -13.45 16.52 4.13
N PHE A 67 -13.57 16.85 2.86
CA PHE A 67 -12.48 16.81 1.88
C PHE A 67 -12.26 18.21 1.30
N PRO A 68 -11.57 19.11 2.04
CA PRO A 68 -11.32 20.47 1.59
C PRO A 68 -10.62 20.47 0.22
N GLY A 69 -11.05 21.37 -0.68
CA GLY A 69 -10.52 21.46 -2.04
C GLY A 69 -11.17 20.50 -3.04
N TRP A 70 -12.11 19.63 -2.60
CA TRP A 70 -12.81 18.71 -3.47
C TRP A 70 -14.30 19.05 -3.61
N GLN A 71 -14.82 18.98 -4.82
CA GLN A 71 -16.26 18.84 -5.07
C GLN A 71 -16.66 17.38 -4.81
N VAL A 72 -17.37 17.13 -3.71
CA VAL A 72 -17.75 15.76 -3.33
C VAL A 72 -19.05 15.35 -4.00
N ARG A 73 -19.01 14.24 -4.74
CA ARG A 73 -20.18 13.59 -5.34
C ARG A 73 -20.43 12.26 -4.63
N ARG A 74 -21.51 12.19 -3.86
CA ARG A 74 -21.87 10.97 -3.12
C ARG A 74 -22.61 9.99 -4.02
N VAL A 75 -22.09 8.76 -4.08
CA VAL A 75 -22.71 7.64 -4.79
C VAL A 75 -23.58 6.89 -3.81
N THR A 76 -24.88 6.84 -4.09
CA THR A 76 -25.89 6.25 -3.19
C THR A 76 -25.87 4.71 -3.17
N LEU A 77 -25.11 4.07 -4.05
CA LEU A 77 -24.96 2.61 -4.09
C LEU A 77 -24.00 2.13 -2.99
N PRO A 78 -24.26 0.95 -2.37
CA PRO A 78 -23.32 0.35 -1.41
C PRO A 78 -21.98 0.05 -2.09
N GLY A 79 -20.95 0.87 -1.85
CA GLY A 79 -19.63 0.73 -2.45
C GLY A 79 -18.80 -0.44 -1.91
N ASP A 80 -19.20 -1.00 -0.76
CA ASP A 80 -18.60 -2.15 -0.08
C ASP A 80 -18.81 -3.48 -0.85
N ARG A 81 -19.88 -3.58 -1.65
CA ARG A 81 -20.18 -4.77 -2.44
C ARG A 81 -19.52 -4.70 -3.82
N PRO A 82 -18.67 -5.67 -4.19
CA PRO A 82 -17.98 -5.67 -5.49
C PRO A 82 -18.90 -5.53 -6.70
N SER A 83 -20.06 -6.20 -6.68
CA SER A 83 -21.03 -6.14 -7.80
C SER A 83 -21.63 -4.75 -7.99
N THR A 84 -22.01 -4.05 -6.92
CA THR A 84 -22.56 -2.69 -6.99
C THR A 84 -21.52 -1.67 -7.41
N ARG A 85 -20.28 -1.85 -6.95
CA ARG A 85 -19.15 -1.03 -7.40
C ARG A 85 -18.90 -1.20 -8.90
N ILE A 86 -18.80 -2.44 -9.38
CA ILE A 86 -18.61 -2.74 -10.81
C ILE A 86 -19.75 -2.14 -11.64
N PHE A 87 -21.01 -2.33 -11.19
CA PHE A 87 -22.16 -1.73 -11.88
C PHE A 87 -22.07 -0.20 -11.95
N TRP A 88 -21.63 0.45 -10.88
CA TRP A 88 -21.47 1.90 -10.90
C TRP A 88 -20.32 2.31 -11.81
N GLU A 89 -19.15 1.71 -11.67
CA GLU A 89 -17.94 2.02 -12.43
C GLU A 89 -18.14 1.83 -13.95
N GLN A 90 -18.80 0.75 -14.34
CA GLN A 90 -19.00 0.42 -15.76
C GLN A 90 -20.28 1.01 -16.38
N GLY A 91 -21.32 1.23 -15.57
CA GLY A 91 -22.62 1.67 -16.05
C GLY A 91 -22.92 3.15 -15.84
N ARG A 92 -22.77 3.65 -14.61
CA ARG A 92 -23.20 5.00 -14.24
C ARG A 92 -22.09 6.04 -14.24
N GLN A 93 -20.85 5.64 -13.94
CA GLN A 93 -19.72 6.56 -13.89
C GLN A 93 -19.47 7.26 -15.24
N PRO A 94 -19.53 6.60 -16.41
CA PRO A 94 -19.37 7.28 -17.70
C PRO A 94 -20.34 8.46 -17.88
N ALA A 95 -21.63 8.29 -17.54
CA ALA A 95 -22.61 9.36 -17.63
C ALA A 95 -22.36 10.47 -16.59
N ALA A 96 -21.90 10.11 -15.37
CA ALA A 96 -21.53 11.11 -14.35
C ALA A 96 -20.32 11.95 -14.80
N LEU A 97 -19.29 11.32 -15.37
CA LEU A 97 -18.12 12.01 -15.93
C LEU A 97 -18.49 12.98 -17.06
N TRP A 98 -19.39 12.56 -17.93
CA TRP A 98 -19.88 13.41 -19.01
C TRP A 98 -20.69 14.61 -18.48
N ARG A 99 -21.63 14.36 -17.57
CA ARG A 99 -22.44 15.40 -16.94
C ARG A 99 -21.62 16.44 -16.19
N ASP A 100 -20.61 15.94 -15.43
CA ASP A 100 -19.74 16.78 -14.63
C ASP A 100 -18.58 17.38 -15.44
N ARG A 101 -18.53 17.14 -16.77
CA ARG A 101 -17.53 17.65 -17.72
C ARG A 101 -16.09 17.39 -17.27
N VAL A 102 -15.84 16.17 -16.79
CA VAL A 102 -14.53 15.75 -16.31
C VAL A 102 -13.57 15.60 -17.49
N ASP A 103 -12.37 16.17 -17.39
CA ASP A 103 -11.32 16.06 -18.39
C ASP A 103 -10.44 14.83 -18.18
N LEU A 104 -10.23 14.43 -16.91
CA LEU A 104 -9.42 13.29 -16.54
C LEU A 104 -10.05 12.55 -15.35
N LEU A 105 -10.21 11.24 -15.50
CA LEU A 105 -10.56 10.33 -14.40
C LEU A 105 -9.28 9.68 -13.85
N HIS A 106 -9.05 9.77 -12.56
CA HIS A 106 -8.13 8.90 -11.86
C HIS A 106 -8.87 7.73 -11.21
N ALA A 107 -8.61 6.52 -11.69
CA ALA A 107 -9.05 5.26 -11.09
C ALA A 107 -7.92 4.74 -10.17
N PRO A 108 -8.02 4.90 -8.84
CA PRO A 108 -6.89 4.65 -7.93
C PRO A 108 -6.67 3.17 -7.62
N VAL A 109 -7.44 2.25 -8.21
CA VAL A 109 -7.40 0.81 -7.88
C VAL A 109 -7.57 -0.06 -9.11
N ASN A 110 -6.48 -0.37 -9.77
CA ASN A 110 -6.31 -1.37 -10.83
C ASN A 110 -7.29 -1.31 -12.03
N VAL A 111 -8.55 -0.91 -11.82
CA VAL A 111 -9.61 -0.97 -12.84
C VAL A 111 -10.28 0.38 -12.99
N GLY A 112 -10.51 0.78 -14.25
CA GLY A 112 -11.33 1.94 -14.64
C GLY A 112 -12.50 1.53 -15.56
N PRO A 113 -13.39 2.48 -15.93
CA PRO A 113 -14.50 2.21 -16.82
C PRO A 113 -14.01 1.88 -18.24
N LEU A 114 -14.70 0.93 -18.90
CA LEU A 114 -14.41 0.52 -20.27
C LEU A 114 -14.76 1.62 -21.27
N VAL A 115 -15.85 2.32 -21.01
CA VAL A 115 -16.31 3.47 -21.82
C VAL A 115 -16.16 4.74 -20.99
N ARG A 116 -15.54 5.75 -21.53
CA ARG A 116 -15.29 7.02 -20.84
C ARG A 116 -15.24 8.20 -21.79
N PRO A 117 -15.76 9.37 -21.39
CA PRO A 117 -15.71 10.60 -22.18
C PRO A 117 -14.46 11.43 -21.96
N CYS A 118 -13.53 10.98 -21.12
CA CYS A 118 -12.36 11.74 -20.65
C CYS A 118 -11.10 10.88 -20.65
N PHE A 119 -9.95 11.48 -20.41
CA PHE A 119 -8.70 10.77 -20.17
C PHE A 119 -8.77 9.89 -18.92
N LEU A 120 -7.97 8.83 -18.89
CA LEU A 120 -7.88 7.89 -17.78
C LEU A 120 -6.44 7.75 -17.27
N VAL A 121 -6.25 8.03 -16.00
CA VAL A 121 -5.09 7.59 -15.23
C VAL A 121 -5.55 6.45 -14.31
N VAL A 122 -4.81 5.36 -14.28
CA VAL A 122 -5.08 4.24 -13.37
C VAL A 122 -3.87 3.97 -12.48
N THR A 123 -4.10 3.81 -11.17
CA THR A 123 -3.06 3.31 -10.27
C THR A 123 -3.16 1.81 -10.12
N VAL A 124 -2.05 1.11 -10.35
CA VAL A 124 -1.91 -0.33 -10.13
C VAL A 124 -1.04 -0.55 -8.90
N HIS A 125 -1.65 -1.15 -7.87
CA HIS A 125 -0.97 -1.42 -6.60
C HIS A 125 -0.12 -2.67 -6.65
N ASP A 126 -0.63 -3.74 -7.22
CA ASP A 126 0.08 -4.99 -7.43
C ASP A 126 -0.58 -5.86 -8.51
N LEU A 127 0.08 -6.94 -8.88
CA LEU A 127 -0.45 -7.98 -9.77
C LEU A 127 -0.49 -9.36 -9.07
N SER A 128 -0.70 -9.37 -7.76
CA SER A 128 -0.74 -10.58 -6.93
C SER A 128 -1.79 -11.59 -7.42
N PHE A 129 -2.93 -11.14 -7.93
CA PHE A 129 -3.96 -11.99 -8.53
C PHE A 129 -3.47 -12.76 -9.77
N ARG A 130 -2.36 -12.35 -10.37
CA ARG A 130 -1.73 -13.02 -11.51
C ARG A 130 -0.56 -13.89 -11.10
N LEU A 131 0.23 -13.43 -10.12
CA LEU A 131 1.46 -14.10 -9.67
C LEU A 131 1.19 -15.15 -8.59
N TYR A 132 0.19 -14.93 -7.76
CA TYR A 132 -0.24 -15.83 -6.66
C TYR A 132 -1.74 -16.14 -6.78
N PRO A 133 -2.14 -16.80 -7.90
CA PRO A 133 -3.56 -17.01 -8.24
C PRO A 133 -4.34 -17.83 -7.21
N GLU A 134 -3.64 -18.68 -6.45
CA GLU A 134 -4.19 -19.48 -5.37
C GLU A 134 -4.72 -18.64 -4.20
N THR A 135 -4.30 -17.37 -4.10
CA THR A 135 -4.75 -16.45 -3.05
C THR A 135 -6.10 -15.78 -3.36
N PHE A 136 -6.68 -16.05 -4.53
CA PHE A 136 -7.91 -15.42 -5.00
C PHE A 136 -8.98 -16.43 -5.39
N ARG A 137 -10.25 -16.06 -5.18
CA ARG A 137 -11.38 -16.84 -5.73
C ARG A 137 -11.33 -16.81 -7.26
N PRO A 138 -11.64 -17.90 -7.98
CA PRO A 138 -11.49 -17.97 -9.43
C PRO A 138 -12.19 -16.85 -10.20
N ALA A 139 -13.44 -16.52 -9.86
CA ALA A 139 -14.18 -15.43 -10.50
C ALA A 139 -13.55 -14.05 -10.26
N GLN A 140 -13.09 -13.79 -9.04
CA GLN A 140 -12.39 -12.54 -8.68
C GLN A 140 -11.07 -12.42 -9.44
N ARG A 141 -10.29 -13.51 -9.49
CA ARG A 141 -9.03 -13.59 -10.23
C ARG A 141 -9.22 -13.30 -11.71
N LEU A 142 -10.24 -13.95 -12.32
CA LEU A 142 -10.55 -13.75 -13.74
C LEU A 142 -10.92 -12.29 -14.01
N TYR A 143 -11.85 -11.74 -13.22
CA TYR A 143 -12.26 -10.34 -13.34
C TYR A 143 -11.06 -9.39 -13.22
N GLN A 144 -10.27 -9.52 -12.16
CA GLN A 144 -9.11 -8.67 -11.95
C GLN A 144 -8.07 -8.84 -13.07
N SER A 145 -7.78 -10.07 -13.51
CA SER A 145 -6.81 -10.31 -14.58
C SER A 145 -7.23 -9.68 -15.91
N VAL A 146 -8.50 -9.84 -16.28
CA VAL A 146 -9.02 -9.31 -17.57
C VAL A 146 -9.16 -7.78 -17.49
N MET A 147 -9.81 -7.28 -16.46
CA MET A 147 -10.13 -5.86 -16.35
C MET A 147 -8.89 -5.00 -16.07
N THR A 148 -7.98 -5.44 -15.20
CA THR A 148 -6.73 -4.70 -14.95
C THR A 148 -5.86 -4.68 -16.20
N ARG A 149 -5.72 -5.83 -16.90
CA ARG A 149 -4.97 -5.87 -18.16
C ARG A 149 -5.57 -4.93 -19.19
N TRP A 150 -6.90 -4.96 -19.38
CA TRP A 150 -7.58 -4.09 -20.33
C TRP A 150 -7.39 -2.62 -19.94
N THR A 151 -7.68 -2.26 -18.69
CA THR A 151 -7.54 -0.88 -18.20
C THR A 151 -6.11 -0.37 -18.37
N ALA A 152 -5.11 -1.13 -17.92
CA ALA A 152 -3.71 -0.71 -18.00
C ALA A 152 -3.23 -0.51 -19.46
N ARG A 153 -3.75 -1.29 -20.40
CA ARG A 153 -3.39 -1.15 -21.82
C ARG A 153 -4.10 0.00 -22.53
N HIS A 154 -5.24 0.44 -22.03
CA HIS A 154 -6.06 1.49 -22.66
C HIS A 154 -6.11 2.80 -21.87
N ALA A 155 -5.54 2.84 -20.67
CA ALA A 155 -5.36 4.08 -19.93
C ALA A 155 -4.37 5.01 -20.66
N ASP A 156 -4.57 6.31 -20.55
CA ASP A 156 -3.67 7.31 -21.11
C ASP A 156 -2.33 7.32 -20.35
N ARG A 157 -2.38 7.05 -19.04
CA ARG A 157 -1.22 6.78 -18.17
C ARG A 157 -1.56 5.75 -17.10
N VAL A 158 -0.55 4.99 -16.73
CA VAL A 158 -0.61 4.05 -15.61
C VAL A 158 0.36 4.54 -14.53
N ILE A 159 -0.10 4.65 -13.32
CA ILE A 159 0.74 4.83 -12.14
C ILE A 159 1.03 3.45 -11.56
N ALA A 160 2.30 3.09 -11.45
CA ALA A 160 2.77 1.94 -10.69
C ALA A 160 3.34 2.43 -9.35
N VAL A 161 3.00 1.77 -8.25
CA VAL A 161 3.44 2.19 -6.91
C VAL A 161 4.91 1.84 -6.62
N SER A 162 5.57 1.11 -7.53
CA SER A 162 6.96 0.68 -7.41
C SER A 162 7.55 0.34 -8.80
N GLU A 163 8.88 0.31 -8.91
CA GLU A 163 9.54 -0.20 -10.13
C GLU A 163 9.24 -1.69 -10.35
N SER A 164 9.12 -2.46 -9.28
CA SER A 164 8.69 -3.86 -9.36
C SER A 164 7.31 -4.01 -10.01
N THR A 165 6.33 -3.22 -9.58
CA THR A 165 4.98 -3.22 -10.19
C THR A 165 5.02 -2.74 -11.65
N ARG A 166 5.86 -1.75 -11.98
CA ARG A 166 6.09 -1.31 -13.37
C ARG A 166 6.63 -2.44 -14.22
N ALA A 167 7.67 -3.12 -13.74
CA ALA A 167 8.26 -4.25 -14.45
C ALA A 167 7.23 -5.38 -14.71
N ASP A 168 6.39 -5.66 -13.72
CA ASP A 168 5.32 -6.65 -13.86
C ASP A 168 4.24 -6.22 -14.87
N LEU A 169 3.83 -4.95 -14.89
CA LEU A 169 2.89 -4.42 -15.88
C LEU A 169 3.42 -4.56 -17.31
N VAL A 170 4.69 -4.25 -17.52
CA VAL A 170 5.35 -4.42 -18.83
C VAL A 170 5.43 -5.90 -19.20
N ARG A 171 5.95 -6.73 -18.30
CA ARG A 171 6.21 -8.15 -18.54
C ARG A 171 4.94 -8.97 -18.72
N LEU A 172 3.95 -8.78 -17.83
CA LEU A 172 2.75 -9.65 -17.78
C LEU A 172 1.60 -9.16 -18.63
N PHE A 173 1.46 -7.84 -18.78
CA PHE A 173 0.34 -7.24 -19.49
C PHE A 173 0.73 -6.56 -20.80
N GLY A 174 2.03 -6.40 -21.09
CA GLY A 174 2.52 -5.75 -22.30
C GLY A 174 2.15 -4.26 -22.35
N VAL A 175 2.13 -3.60 -21.19
CA VAL A 175 1.94 -2.15 -21.12
C VAL A 175 3.23 -1.48 -21.58
N PRO A 176 3.19 -0.52 -22.53
CA PRO A 176 4.37 0.20 -22.95
C PRO A 176 5.05 0.92 -21.79
N PRO A 177 6.39 0.76 -21.59
CA PRO A 177 7.09 1.33 -20.43
C PRO A 177 6.94 2.84 -20.30
N GLU A 178 6.85 3.56 -21.44
CA GLU A 178 6.65 5.00 -21.51
C GLU A 178 5.28 5.47 -21.04
N ARG A 179 4.30 4.57 -20.93
CA ARG A 179 2.98 4.86 -20.36
C ARG A 179 2.89 4.61 -18.87
N VAL A 180 3.94 4.03 -18.26
CA VAL A 180 3.94 3.72 -16.83
C VAL A 180 4.83 4.70 -16.09
N SER A 181 4.23 5.47 -15.21
CA SER A 181 4.91 6.36 -14.27
C SER A 181 5.02 5.70 -12.90
N VAL A 182 6.20 5.67 -12.31
CA VAL A 182 6.36 5.14 -10.95
C VAL A 182 6.14 6.27 -9.96
N VAL A 183 5.12 6.09 -9.11
CA VAL A 183 4.78 7.02 -8.04
C VAL A 183 4.68 6.24 -6.73
N PRO A 184 5.75 6.26 -5.92
CA PRO A 184 5.77 5.54 -4.65
C PRO A 184 4.71 6.03 -3.67
N ASN A 185 4.19 5.12 -2.85
CA ASN A 185 3.33 5.47 -1.74
C ASN A 185 4.10 6.22 -0.66
N GLY A 186 3.39 7.03 0.13
CA GLY A 186 3.92 7.66 1.32
C GLY A 186 3.64 6.88 2.61
N VAL A 187 4.26 7.29 3.69
CA VAL A 187 3.94 6.87 5.05
C VAL A 187 3.23 7.99 5.81
N ASN A 188 2.29 7.63 6.68
CA ASN A 188 1.57 8.61 7.49
C ASN A 188 2.51 9.16 8.58
N ALA A 189 2.45 10.45 8.86
CA ALA A 189 3.25 11.14 9.89
C ALA A 189 3.02 10.64 11.33
N THR A 190 1.97 9.84 11.56
CA THR A 190 1.75 9.15 12.83
C THR A 190 2.78 8.04 13.09
N PHE A 191 3.35 7.45 12.03
CA PHE A 191 4.45 6.51 12.12
C PHE A 191 5.75 7.28 12.30
N ARG A 192 6.23 7.34 13.52
CA ARG A 192 7.45 8.02 13.94
C ARG A 192 7.97 7.41 15.24
N PRO A 193 9.22 7.65 15.60
CA PRO A 193 9.72 7.28 16.92
C PRO A 193 8.89 7.93 18.03
N LEU A 194 8.48 7.14 19.02
CA LEU A 194 7.68 7.57 20.15
C LEU A 194 8.54 7.65 21.43
N PRO A 195 8.17 8.52 22.41
CA PRO A 195 8.87 8.62 23.67
C PRO A 195 8.88 7.29 24.43
N PRO A 196 10.01 6.89 25.07
CA PRO A 196 10.12 5.63 25.82
C PRO A 196 9.00 5.40 26.82
N PRO A 197 8.55 6.39 27.63
CA PRO A 197 7.47 6.17 28.58
C PRO A 197 6.14 5.74 27.94
N THR A 198 5.84 6.26 26.73
CA THR A 198 4.64 5.89 25.97
C THR A 198 4.72 4.42 25.53
N VAL A 199 5.88 4.01 25.04
CA VAL A 199 6.15 2.64 24.59
C VAL A 199 6.08 1.65 25.74
N GLU A 200 6.66 2.00 26.88
CA GLU A 200 6.64 1.17 28.10
C GLU A 200 5.23 1.01 28.68
N ALA A 201 4.44 2.09 28.70
CA ALA A 201 3.04 2.03 29.10
C ALA A 201 2.24 1.07 28.20
N PHE A 202 2.41 1.17 26.89
CA PHE A 202 1.79 0.27 25.94
C PHE A 202 2.20 -1.19 26.12
N ARG A 203 3.50 -1.46 26.29
CA ARG A 203 3.97 -2.84 26.58
C ARG A 203 3.30 -3.44 27.82
N ARG A 204 3.19 -2.67 28.90
CA ARG A 204 2.51 -3.10 30.12
C ARG A 204 1.02 -3.35 29.89
N GLU A 205 0.34 -2.45 29.20
CA GLU A 205 -1.08 -2.58 28.87
C GLU A 205 -1.36 -3.86 28.08
N LYS A 206 -0.55 -4.13 27.07
CA LYS A 206 -0.72 -5.31 26.21
C LYS A 206 -0.08 -6.59 26.76
N GLY A 207 0.57 -6.54 27.94
CA GLY A 207 1.29 -7.69 28.50
C GLY A 207 2.39 -8.22 27.57
N LEU A 208 3.17 -7.30 26.96
CA LEU A 208 4.26 -7.62 26.05
C LEU A 208 5.58 -7.69 26.80
N PRO A 209 6.48 -8.62 26.47
CA PRO A 209 7.83 -8.64 27.03
C PRO A 209 8.64 -7.45 26.51
N GLU A 210 9.74 -7.14 27.20
CA GLU A 210 10.67 -6.10 26.78
C GLU A 210 11.21 -6.33 25.36
N ARG A 211 11.48 -7.59 25.03
CA ARG A 211 12.01 -7.99 23.73
C ARG A 211 11.02 -8.92 23.02
N PHE A 212 10.57 -8.50 21.87
CA PHE A 212 9.75 -9.33 20.99
C PHE A 212 9.94 -8.96 19.51
N LEU A 213 9.63 -9.91 18.65
CA LEU A 213 9.61 -9.77 17.20
C LEU A 213 8.19 -9.45 16.76
N LEU A 214 8.03 -8.54 15.83
CA LEU A 214 6.72 -8.14 15.28
C LEU A 214 6.62 -8.50 13.80
N CYS A 215 5.51 -9.11 13.41
CA CYS A 215 5.10 -9.22 12.02
C CYS A 215 3.68 -8.68 11.87
N VAL A 216 3.48 -7.71 10.97
CA VAL A 216 2.18 -7.10 10.67
C VAL A 216 1.76 -7.52 9.28
N ALA A 217 0.78 -8.40 9.17
CA ALA A 217 0.33 -8.93 7.89
C ALA A 217 -1.07 -9.54 7.98
N THR A 218 -1.90 -9.37 6.95
CA THR A 218 -3.06 -10.25 6.77
C THR A 218 -2.56 -11.69 6.58
N MET A 219 -3.21 -12.66 7.22
CA MET A 219 -2.79 -14.05 7.18
C MET A 219 -3.15 -14.70 5.84
N GLU A 220 -2.29 -14.45 4.84
CA GLU A 220 -2.38 -14.91 3.46
C GLU A 220 -1.11 -15.68 3.06
N PRO A 221 -1.16 -16.64 2.11
CA PRO A 221 0.00 -17.43 1.70
C PRO A 221 1.20 -16.58 1.28
N ARG A 222 0.99 -15.50 0.51
CA ARG A 222 2.07 -14.63 0.02
C ARG A 222 2.85 -13.91 1.13
N LYS A 223 2.29 -13.83 2.36
CA LYS A 223 2.98 -13.24 3.53
C LYS A 223 3.99 -14.20 4.16
N ASN A 224 3.99 -15.47 3.72
CA ASN A 224 5.03 -16.46 4.01
C ASN A 224 5.25 -16.73 5.51
N ILE A 225 4.22 -16.56 6.32
CA ILE A 225 4.28 -16.76 7.77
C ILE A 225 4.71 -18.18 8.16
N PRO A 226 4.23 -19.28 7.52
CA PRO A 226 4.69 -20.62 7.87
C PRO A 226 6.20 -20.79 7.74
N ARG A 227 6.85 -20.24 6.70
CA ARG A 227 8.31 -20.33 6.56
C ARG A 227 9.03 -19.51 7.62
N LEU A 228 8.49 -18.35 8.02
CA LEU A 228 9.02 -17.61 9.18
C LEU A 228 8.96 -18.45 10.45
N LEU A 229 7.87 -19.19 10.68
CA LEU A 229 7.73 -20.08 11.83
C LEU A 229 8.75 -21.23 11.79
N GLU A 230 9.00 -21.80 10.62
CA GLU A 230 10.03 -22.83 10.42
C GLU A 230 11.44 -22.30 10.69
N ALA A 231 11.75 -21.09 10.24
CA ALA A 231 13.01 -20.42 10.57
C ALA A 231 13.13 -20.11 12.07
N LEU A 232 12.05 -19.61 12.68
CA LEU A 232 12.01 -19.32 14.12
C LEU A 232 12.22 -20.58 14.98
N ALA A 233 11.69 -21.74 14.54
CA ALA A 233 11.89 -23.01 15.23
C ALA A 233 13.36 -23.42 15.31
N ARG A 234 14.18 -23.04 14.31
CA ARG A 234 15.62 -23.31 14.25
C ARG A 234 16.46 -22.36 15.12
N VAL A 235 15.86 -21.31 15.66
CA VAL A 235 16.53 -20.30 16.50
C VAL A 235 15.88 -20.29 17.89
N PRO A 236 16.23 -21.23 18.79
CA PRO A 236 15.57 -21.39 20.09
C PRO A 236 15.64 -20.15 21.00
N GLN A 237 16.72 -19.36 20.87
CA GLN A 237 16.96 -18.13 21.64
C GLN A 237 16.22 -16.89 21.09
N ALA A 238 15.53 -17.00 19.94
CA ALA A 238 14.77 -15.87 19.40
C ALA A 238 13.64 -15.47 20.37
N PRO A 239 13.41 -14.15 20.54
CA PRO A 239 12.33 -13.65 21.37
C PRO A 239 10.94 -14.08 20.88
N LEU A 240 9.91 -13.83 21.69
CA LEU A 240 8.51 -14.03 21.33
C LEU A 240 8.21 -13.36 19.97
N LEU A 241 7.61 -14.09 19.05
CA LEU A 241 7.06 -13.52 17.80
C LEU A 241 5.59 -13.13 18.01
N VAL A 242 5.27 -11.87 17.79
CA VAL A 242 3.89 -11.36 17.78
C VAL A 242 3.42 -11.18 16.34
N LEU A 243 2.34 -11.83 15.96
CA LEU A 243 1.70 -11.73 14.68
C LEU A 243 0.46 -10.84 14.79
N CYS A 244 0.51 -9.64 14.21
CA CYS A 244 -0.61 -8.70 14.11
C CYS A 244 -1.22 -8.77 12.72
N GLY A 245 -2.56 -8.93 12.65
CA GLY A 245 -3.28 -8.91 11.39
C GLY A 245 -4.62 -9.64 11.45
N GLY A 246 -5.50 -9.30 10.51
CA GLY A 246 -6.81 -9.93 10.42
C GLY A 246 -6.72 -11.41 10.06
N ARG A 247 -7.72 -12.16 10.50
CA ARG A 247 -7.91 -13.58 10.11
C ARG A 247 -8.13 -13.65 8.62
N GLY A 248 -7.05 -13.85 7.87
CA GLY A 248 -7.10 -14.27 6.48
C GLY A 248 -7.52 -15.73 6.39
N TRP A 249 -7.80 -16.19 5.21
CA TRP A 249 -8.22 -17.58 4.95
C TRP A 249 -7.08 -18.62 5.12
N TYR A 250 -5.85 -18.17 5.40
CA TYR A 250 -4.69 -19.01 5.70
C TYR A 250 -4.41 -19.16 7.20
N TYR A 251 -5.32 -18.68 8.06
CA TYR A 251 -5.19 -18.68 9.51
C TYR A 251 -4.99 -20.08 10.07
N ASP A 252 -5.77 -21.05 9.61
CA ASP A 252 -5.73 -22.43 10.12
C ASP A 252 -4.40 -23.12 9.78
N ALA A 253 -3.83 -22.85 8.60
CA ALA A 253 -2.52 -23.38 8.22
C ALA A 253 -1.39 -22.81 9.09
N ILE A 254 -1.49 -21.54 9.48
CA ILE A 254 -0.54 -20.92 10.43
C ILE A 254 -0.66 -21.57 11.79
N HIS A 255 -1.88 -21.78 12.28
CA HIS A 255 -2.12 -22.43 13.57
C HIS A 255 -1.57 -23.87 13.59
N ALA A 256 -1.87 -24.66 12.57
CA ALA A 256 -1.34 -26.01 12.41
C ALA A 256 0.20 -26.03 12.36
N THR A 257 0.82 -25.01 11.78
CA THR A 257 2.29 -24.91 11.75
C THR A 257 2.84 -24.60 13.13
N ILE A 258 2.19 -23.71 13.91
CA ILE A 258 2.58 -23.41 15.31
C ILE A 258 2.53 -24.67 16.15
N GLU A 259 1.47 -25.47 16.04
CA GLU A 259 1.30 -26.74 16.77
C GLU A 259 2.36 -27.76 16.35
N ARG A 260 2.51 -28.01 15.05
CA ARG A 260 3.49 -28.95 14.50
C ARG A 260 4.93 -28.66 14.94
N LEU A 261 5.27 -27.38 15.06
CA LEU A 261 6.62 -26.96 15.46
C LEU A 261 6.77 -26.69 16.97
N ASN A 262 5.73 -26.97 17.79
CA ASN A 262 5.71 -26.72 19.24
C ASN A 262 6.06 -25.25 19.61
N LEU A 263 5.56 -24.28 18.84
CA LEU A 263 5.84 -22.86 19.02
C LEU A 263 4.78 -22.12 19.84
N GLY A 264 3.83 -22.80 20.49
CA GLY A 264 2.73 -22.18 21.20
C GLY A 264 3.12 -21.16 22.28
N GLN A 265 4.28 -21.34 22.93
CA GLN A 265 4.82 -20.40 23.91
C GLN A 265 5.73 -19.31 23.29
N ARG A 266 6.06 -19.45 22.01
CA ARG A 266 7.00 -18.56 21.29
C ARG A 266 6.32 -17.70 20.25
N VAL A 267 5.02 -17.92 20.00
CA VAL A 267 4.23 -17.18 19.00
C VAL A 267 2.92 -16.72 19.63
N ARG A 268 2.65 -15.43 19.54
CA ARG A 268 1.41 -14.81 19.98
C ARG A 268 0.63 -14.26 18.77
N LEU A 269 -0.58 -14.73 18.60
CA LEU A 269 -1.50 -14.18 17.60
C LEU A 269 -2.28 -13.02 18.23
N ALA A 270 -1.93 -11.77 17.91
CA ALA A 270 -2.59 -10.58 18.45
C ALA A 270 -3.92 -10.25 17.75
N GLY A 271 -4.19 -10.89 16.61
CA GLY A 271 -5.38 -10.61 15.81
C GLY A 271 -5.31 -9.27 15.06
N TYR A 272 -6.46 -8.77 14.66
CA TYR A 272 -6.56 -7.46 13.99
C TYR A 272 -6.19 -6.33 14.95
N VAL A 273 -5.33 -5.44 14.49
CA VAL A 273 -4.91 -4.23 15.20
C VAL A 273 -5.43 -3.02 14.43
N PRO A 274 -6.12 -2.08 15.09
CA PRO A 274 -6.52 -0.84 14.46
C PRO A 274 -5.31 -0.04 13.95
N SER A 275 -5.45 0.63 12.81
CA SER A 275 -4.36 1.42 12.23
C SER A 275 -3.83 2.53 13.16
N SER A 276 -4.66 3.03 14.05
CA SER A 276 -4.28 4.01 15.08
C SER A 276 -3.35 3.44 16.16
N GLU A 277 -3.37 2.13 16.41
CA GLU A 277 -2.47 1.48 17.37
C GLU A 277 -1.16 0.98 16.70
N LEU A 278 -1.12 0.79 15.41
CA LEU A 278 0.06 0.24 14.72
C LEU A 278 1.36 0.99 15.04
N PRO A 279 1.39 2.34 15.13
CA PRO A 279 2.62 3.04 15.54
C PRO A 279 3.16 2.58 16.90
N LEU A 280 2.29 2.26 17.85
CA LEU A 280 2.70 1.75 19.17
C LEU A 280 3.29 0.35 19.09
N TRP A 281 2.69 -0.53 18.28
CA TRP A 281 3.20 -1.88 18.06
C TRP A 281 4.58 -1.88 17.40
N TYR A 282 4.79 -1.07 16.37
CA TYR A 282 6.11 -0.94 15.73
C TYR A 282 7.15 -0.42 16.73
N ASN A 283 6.86 0.68 17.44
CA ASN A 283 7.78 1.26 18.41
C ASN A 283 8.09 0.31 19.58
N ALA A 284 7.15 -0.55 19.98
CA ALA A 284 7.33 -1.49 21.07
C ALA A 284 8.20 -2.69 20.68
N ALA A 285 8.27 -3.04 19.41
CA ALA A 285 9.00 -4.20 18.92
C ALA A 285 10.52 -4.00 18.96
N THR A 286 11.26 -5.08 19.24
CA THR A 286 12.71 -5.10 19.13
C THR A 286 13.16 -5.18 17.67
N TRP A 287 12.47 -6.01 16.89
CA TRP A 287 12.66 -6.19 15.47
C TRP A 287 11.32 -6.38 14.78
N PHE A 288 11.20 -5.84 13.58
CA PHE A 288 10.11 -6.10 12.65
C PHE A 288 10.55 -7.13 11.62
N ILE A 289 9.70 -8.12 11.32
CA ILE A 289 10.01 -9.17 10.34
C ILE A 289 8.92 -9.21 9.27
N TYR A 290 9.31 -9.14 8.00
CA TYR A 290 8.37 -9.12 6.88
C TYR A 290 8.85 -10.02 5.73
N PRO A 291 8.57 -11.34 5.81
CA PRO A 291 9.13 -12.35 4.90
C PRO A 291 8.29 -12.54 3.63
N SER A 292 7.52 -11.54 3.21
CA SER A 292 6.57 -11.63 2.10
C SER A 292 7.23 -12.10 0.81
N LEU A 293 6.56 -13.01 0.09
CA LEU A 293 6.99 -13.49 -1.22
C LEU A 293 6.79 -12.42 -2.31
N TYR A 294 5.80 -11.57 -2.14
CA TYR A 294 5.46 -10.52 -3.11
C TYR A 294 4.69 -9.38 -2.46
N GLU A 295 5.08 -8.15 -2.78
CA GLU A 295 4.41 -6.91 -2.42
C GLU A 295 4.40 -5.94 -3.60
N GLY A 296 3.32 -5.17 -3.76
CA GLY A 296 3.31 -4.08 -4.72
C GLY A 296 4.14 -2.89 -4.26
N PHE A 297 4.19 -2.63 -2.92
CA PHE A 297 5.03 -1.59 -2.33
C PHE A 297 5.65 -2.03 -1.00
N GLY A 298 4.83 -2.44 -0.03
CA GLY A 298 5.33 -2.87 1.28
C GLY A 298 5.17 -1.79 2.36
N LEU A 299 3.99 -1.19 2.46
CA LEU A 299 3.67 -0.20 3.51
C LEU A 299 4.08 -0.64 4.92
N PRO A 300 3.84 -1.89 5.37
CA PRO A 300 4.26 -2.33 6.71
C PRO A 300 5.77 -2.22 6.95
N ALA A 301 6.60 -2.50 5.93
CA ALA A 301 8.04 -2.34 6.06
C ALA A 301 8.41 -0.86 6.18
N LEU A 302 7.81 0.01 5.37
CA LEU A 302 8.03 1.45 5.44
C LEU A 302 7.54 2.05 6.77
N GLU A 303 6.42 1.59 7.30
CA GLU A 303 5.87 2.00 8.60
C GLU A 303 6.81 1.62 9.77
N ALA A 304 7.37 0.40 9.72
CA ALA A 304 8.38 -0.04 10.68
C ALA A 304 9.63 0.86 10.65
N LEU A 305 10.15 1.14 9.45
CA LEU A 305 11.29 2.05 9.27
C LEU A 305 10.98 3.45 9.80
N ALA A 306 9.80 3.99 9.50
CA ALA A 306 9.38 5.30 9.97
C ALA A 306 9.32 5.40 11.50
N CYS A 307 8.94 4.31 12.18
CA CYS A 307 8.95 4.19 13.63
C CYS A 307 10.36 3.97 14.23
N GLY A 308 11.40 3.83 13.41
CA GLY A 308 12.74 3.50 13.86
C GLY A 308 12.87 2.06 14.35
N THR A 309 12.01 1.16 13.90
CA THR A 309 12.09 -0.26 14.28
C THR A 309 13.04 -0.98 13.33
N PRO A 310 14.12 -1.60 13.82
CA PRO A 310 15.01 -2.41 12.99
C PRO A 310 14.21 -3.48 12.26
N ALA A 311 14.45 -3.66 10.97
CA ALA A 311 13.63 -4.53 10.14
C ALA A 311 14.46 -5.61 9.43
N ILE A 312 13.87 -6.81 9.34
CA ILE A 312 14.31 -7.93 8.52
C ILE A 312 13.21 -8.16 7.49
N VAL A 313 13.49 -7.93 6.22
CA VAL A 313 12.48 -8.02 5.16
C VAL A 313 12.96 -8.92 4.02
N SER A 314 12.03 -9.45 3.25
CA SER A 314 12.39 -10.28 2.11
C SER A 314 13.09 -9.49 1.00
N ARG A 315 13.98 -10.17 0.26
CA ARG A 315 14.68 -9.65 -0.93
C ARG A 315 13.80 -9.77 -2.18
N ALA A 316 12.47 -9.73 -2.05
CA ALA A 316 11.55 -9.97 -3.15
C ALA A 316 10.74 -8.74 -3.52
N SER A 317 10.36 -8.65 -4.80
CA SER A 317 9.48 -7.62 -5.37
C SER A 317 9.92 -6.19 -5.03
N SER A 318 9.01 -5.34 -4.53
CA SER A 318 9.26 -3.94 -4.21
C SER A 318 10.02 -3.70 -2.89
N LEU A 319 10.18 -4.71 -2.04
CA LEU A 319 10.74 -4.50 -0.70
C LEU A 319 12.16 -3.94 -0.70
N PRO A 320 13.11 -4.44 -1.53
CA PRO A 320 14.45 -3.88 -1.59
C PRO A 320 14.48 -2.41 -2.01
N GLU A 321 13.65 -2.01 -2.98
CA GLU A 321 13.58 -0.61 -3.42
C GLU A 321 12.97 0.33 -2.38
N VAL A 322 12.08 -0.19 -1.52
CA VAL A 322 11.48 0.60 -0.43
C VAL A 322 12.46 0.76 0.73
N VAL A 323 13.06 -0.32 1.20
CA VAL A 323 13.89 -0.26 2.41
C VAL A 323 15.34 0.18 2.16
N GLY A 324 15.89 -0.07 0.96
CA GLY A 324 17.30 0.20 0.66
C GLY A 324 18.21 -0.48 1.67
N ASP A 325 19.18 0.26 2.18
CA ASP A 325 20.16 -0.21 3.18
C ASP A 325 19.66 -0.06 4.64
N ALA A 326 18.42 0.40 4.83
CA ALA A 326 17.85 0.63 6.17
C ALA A 326 17.19 -0.62 6.78
N ALA A 327 17.37 -1.79 6.21
CA ALA A 327 16.89 -3.07 6.71
C ALA A 327 17.81 -4.22 6.30
N VAL A 328 17.71 -5.33 7.01
CA VAL A 328 18.37 -6.59 6.61
C VAL A 328 17.50 -7.33 5.61
N LEU A 329 18.10 -7.78 4.51
CA LEU A 329 17.40 -8.53 3.46
C LEU A 329 17.63 -10.03 3.61
N VAL A 330 16.54 -10.82 3.49
CA VAL A 330 16.56 -12.30 3.50
C VAL A 330 15.92 -12.87 2.24
N ASP A 331 16.34 -14.05 1.82
CA ASP A 331 15.66 -14.79 0.76
C ASP A 331 14.34 -15.39 1.31
N PRO A 332 13.17 -14.97 0.82
CA PRO A 332 11.90 -15.48 1.33
C PRO A 332 11.63 -16.94 0.92
N HIS A 333 12.42 -17.51 0.02
CA HIS A 333 12.31 -18.89 -0.43
C HIS A 333 13.26 -19.83 0.31
N ASP A 334 14.22 -19.30 1.07
CA ASP A 334 15.23 -20.06 1.81
C ASP A 334 14.98 -19.94 3.34
N THR A 335 14.54 -21.06 3.95
CA THR A 335 14.29 -21.11 5.39
C THR A 335 15.59 -21.08 6.20
N GLU A 336 16.70 -21.60 5.63
CA GLU A 336 17.99 -21.64 6.27
C GLU A 336 18.62 -20.25 6.30
N ASP A 337 18.66 -19.53 5.15
CA ASP A 337 19.08 -18.11 5.10
C ASP A 337 18.30 -17.24 6.10
N MET A 338 16.99 -17.47 6.21
CA MET A 338 16.16 -16.74 7.16
C MET A 338 16.53 -17.09 8.63
N ALA A 339 16.75 -18.37 8.96
CA ALA A 339 17.13 -18.80 10.28
C ALA A 339 18.53 -18.29 10.67
N ASP A 340 19.50 -18.39 9.77
CA ASP A 340 20.87 -17.91 9.99
C ASP A 340 20.91 -16.40 10.16
N THR A 341 20.12 -15.68 9.35
CA THR A 341 19.98 -14.23 9.50
C THR A 341 19.36 -13.88 10.85
N LEU A 342 18.29 -14.56 11.27
CA LEU A 342 17.70 -14.34 12.59
C LEU A 342 18.72 -14.61 13.71
N ALA A 343 19.44 -15.73 13.64
CA ALA A 343 20.45 -16.08 14.64
C ALA A 343 21.58 -15.06 14.76
N ARG A 344 22.00 -14.49 13.62
CA ARG A 344 23.08 -13.51 13.53
C ARG A 344 22.65 -12.13 13.98
N VAL A 345 21.48 -11.63 13.54
CA VAL A 345 21.12 -10.20 13.72
C VAL A 345 20.35 -9.92 15.02
N LEU A 346 19.58 -10.88 15.54
CA LEU A 346 18.78 -10.62 16.76
C LEU A 346 19.62 -10.28 18.00
N PRO A 347 20.83 -10.82 18.23
CA PRO A 347 21.69 -10.41 19.33
C PRO A 347 22.53 -9.14 19.03
N ASP A 348 22.64 -8.72 17.77
CA ASP A 348 23.49 -7.60 17.35
C ASP A 348 22.86 -6.24 17.68
N GLN A 349 23.26 -5.69 18.85
CA GLN A 349 22.76 -4.38 19.31
C GLN A 349 23.34 -3.22 18.49
N THR A 350 24.54 -3.35 17.94
CA THR A 350 25.19 -2.32 17.11
C THR A 350 24.42 -2.14 15.82
N LEU A 351 24.18 -3.23 15.10
CA LEU A 351 23.37 -3.22 13.88
C LEU A 351 21.94 -2.70 14.17
N ALA A 352 21.33 -3.15 15.27
CA ALA A 352 20.00 -2.67 15.64
C ALA A 352 19.97 -1.15 15.88
N ALA A 353 21.02 -0.57 16.51
CA ALA A 353 21.12 0.87 16.71
C ALA A 353 21.32 1.64 15.41
N GLU A 354 22.14 1.13 14.51
CA GLU A 354 22.36 1.71 13.17
C GLU A 354 21.06 1.74 12.36
N LEU A 355 20.32 0.63 12.32
CA LEU A 355 19.06 0.53 11.61
C LEU A 355 17.96 1.41 12.21
N ARG A 356 17.95 1.62 13.55
CA ARG A 356 17.04 2.57 14.19
C ARG A 356 17.24 4.00 13.72
N GLN A 357 18.45 4.39 13.38
CA GLN A 357 18.75 5.73 12.86
C GLN A 357 18.50 5.81 11.34
N ALA A 358 18.88 4.78 10.59
CA ALA A 358 18.75 4.75 9.14
C ALA A 358 17.28 4.66 8.69
N GLY A 359 16.44 3.91 9.42
CA GLY A 359 15.04 3.68 9.10
C GLY A 359 14.23 4.96 8.88
N PRO A 360 14.13 5.87 9.88
CA PRO A 360 13.40 7.13 9.71
C PRO A 360 13.95 8.03 8.60
N GLN A 361 15.27 8.05 8.39
CA GLN A 361 15.89 8.80 7.30
C GLN A 361 15.49 8.25 5.93
N ARG A 362 15.42 6.93 5.81
CA ARG A 362 14.93 6.27 4.60
C ARG A 362 13.45 6.54 4.38
N ALA A 363 12.63 6.39 5.40
CA ALA A 363 11.19 6.59 5.35
C ALA A 363 10.81 8.03 5.00
N ALA A 364 11.59 9.03 5.41
CA ALA A 364 11.38 10.44 5.08
C ALA A 364 11.41 10.75 3.58
N ARG A 365 11.94 9.84 2.74
CA ARG A 365 11.90 9.95 1.29
C ARG A 365 10.51 9.65 0.71
N PHE A 366 9.65 8.95 1.47
CA PHE A 366 8.33 8.46 1.04
C PHE A 366 7.23 9.18 1.82
N THR A 367 6.81 10.34 1.32
CA THR A 367 5.74 11.13 1.92
C THR A 367 4.52 11.20 0.99
N TRP A 368 3.34 11.28 1.56
CA TRP A 368 2.12 11.45 0.77
C TRP A 368 2.10 12.76 -0.02
N ALA A 369 2.79 13.81 0.46
CA ALA A 369 2.98 15.05 -0.29
C ALA A 369 3.73 14.79 -1.60
N ARG A 370 4.85 14.08 -1.56
CA ARG A 370 5.59 13.68 -2.78
C ARG A 370 4.79 12.77 -3.69
N THR A 371 3.99 11.86 -3.11
CA THR A 371 3.07 11.02 -3.90
C THR A 371 2.06 11.89 -4.65
N ALA A 372 1.50 12.91 -3.97
CA ALA A 372 0.55 13.84 -4.57
C ALA A 372 1.21 14.69 -5.68
N GLU A 373 2.36 15.29 -5.41
CA GLU A 373 3.15 16.07 -6.39
C GLU A 373 3.44 15.27 -7.65
N ALA A 374 3.96 14.05 -7.48
CA ALA A 374 4.25 13.15 -8.62
C ALA A 374 2.96 12.75 -9.37
N THR A 375 1.85 12.53 -8.65
CA THR A 375 0.54 12.22 -9.25
C THR A 375 0.02 13.40 -10.07
N VAL A 376 0.15 14.63 -9.57
CA VAL A 376 -0.19 15.87 -10.28
C VAL A 376 0.65 15.99 -11.56
N GLY A 377 1.95 15.70 -11.51
CA GLY A 377 2.80 15.65 -12.68
C GLY A 377 2.30 14.70 -13.77
N VAL A 378 1.75 13.53 -13.36
CA VAL A 378 1.11 12.60 -14.30
C VAL A 378 -0.15 13.21 -14.90
N TYR A 379 -0.99 13.89 -14.11
CA TYR A 379 -2.20 14.56 -14.62
C TYR A 379 -1.86 15.62 -15.65
N HIS A 380 -0.89 16.50 -15.38
CA HIS A 380 -0.45 17.52 -16.31
C HIS A 380 0.10 16.92 -17.61
N THR A 381 0.85 15.82 -17.52
CA THR A 381 1.35 15.10 -18.70
C THR A 381 0.21 14.65 -19.60
N VAL A 382 -0.89 14.14 -19.01
CA VAL A 382 -2.06 13.67 -19.77
C VAL A 382 -2.87 14.84 -20.31
N LEU A 383 -3.17 15.83 -19.48
CA LEU A 383 -4.00 16.98 -19.87
C LEU A 383 -3.33 17.83 -20.96
N SER A 384 -2.00 17.89 -21.02
CA SER A 384 -1.26 18.59 -22.08
C SER A 384 -1.43 17.98 -23.47
N GLN A 385 -1.80 16.69 -23.57
CA GLN A 385 -2.06 16.00 -24.84
C GLN A 385 -3.32 16.53 -25.53
N ARG A 386 -4.33 16.99 -24.77
CA ARG A 386 -5.57 17.55 -25.35
C ARG A 386 -5.33 18.76 -26.24
N ARG A 387 -4.36 19.61 -25.87
CA ARG A 387 -4.05 20.86 -26.63
C ARG A 387 -3.28 20.63 -27.91
N ARG A 388 -2.75 19.43 -28.15
CA ARG A 388 -2.01 19.08 -29.40
C ARG A 388 -2.91 18.48 -30.47
N HIS A 389 -4.14 18.12 -30.13
CA HIS A 389 -5.09 17.43 -31.02
C HIS A 389 -6.40 18.22 -31.23
N GLY A 390 -6.56 19.40 -30.63
CA GLY A 390 -7.63 20.36 -30.83
C GLY A 390 -7.07 21.65 -31.42
#